data_a26a6f4ca2d1be514128afc7cd98568f
#
_entry.id   a26a6f4ca2d1be514128afc7cd98568f
#
_cell.length_a   1.000
_cell.length_b   1.000
_cell.length_c   1.000
_cell.angle_alpha   90.00
_cell.angle_beta   90.00
_cell.angle_gamma   90.00
#
_symmetry.space_group_name_H-M   'P 1'
#
loop_
_entity.id
_entity.type
_entity.pdbx_description
1 polymer ?
#
loop_
_entity_poly.entity_id
_entity_poly.type
_entity_poly.pdbx_seq_one_letter_code
_entity_poly.pdbx_strand_id
1 'polypeptide(L)'
;GDNKNVLAEINVETVRHLEIQVIGNGDWCTTLGGRDCSVQMNEQKLLEVSVTVEELTEAIERTDNKTERKTLETDLKMLKEMEEEASRFGGAVGLDSVSTFECIIDGNRHYFMEMNTRVQVEHRVSELCYSLRFTNPDNSDDSFTVDSIVELMVLLARHGKRLPKPARERREPASLEARMNATDPALKPHAGGVITQWSDTIEGEIRDDQGICLHNPDTDVFMKYHLAGAYDSNIALLLSTGGGRAESYAQMAEILRQTRL
;
A
#
# COMPACT_ATOMS: atom_id res chain seq x y z
N GLY A 1 28.04 -19.47 15.09
CA GLY A 1 28.85 -18.51 14.36
C GLY A 1 29.15 -17.32 15.26
N ASP A 2 30.43 -16.90 15.29
CA ASP A 2 30.95 -15.86 16.20
C ASP A 2 30.59 -14.44 15.69
N ASN A 3 29.34 -14.14 15.45
CA ASN A 3 28.99 -12.76 15.18
C ASN A 3 28.94 -11.99 16.51
N LYS A 4 29.98 -11.19 16.74
CA LYS A 4 30.15 -10.38 17.97
C LYS A 4 29.46 -9.03 17.91
N ASN A 5 28.81 -8.69 16.78
CA ASN A 5 28.08 -7.44 16.62
C ASN A 5 26.67 -7.62 17.18
N VAL A 6 26.34 -6.80 18.15
CA VAL A 6 25.01 -6.73 18.76
C VAL A 6 24.42 -5.36 18.42
N LEU A 7 23.25 -5.35 17.79
CA LEU A 7 22.43 -4.15 17.63
C LEU A 7 21.44 -4.11 18.80
N ALA A 8 21.36 -3.00 19.49
CA ALA A 8 20.41 -2.76 20.56
C ALA A 8 19.46 -1.63 20.15
N GLU A 9 18.17 -1.91 20.14
CA GLU A 9 17.12 -0.97 19.77
C GLU A 9 16.09 -0.87 20.88
N ILE A 10 15.32 0.22 20.88
CA ILE A 10 14.22 0.38 21.82
C ILE A 10 13.07 -0.53 21.35
N ASN A 11 12.61 -1.42 22.23
CA ASN A 11 11.41 -2.19 21.97
C ASN A 11 10.16 -1.34 22.30
N VAL A 12 9.29 -1.14 21.33
CA VAL A 12 8.01 -0.42 21.47
C VAL A 12 6.89 -1.44 21.36
N GLU A 13 6.16 -1.68 22.47
CA GLU A 13 5.28 -2.86 22.60
C GLU A 13 3.88 -2.69 21.98
N THR A 14 3.33 -1.46 22.03
CA THR A 14 1.96 -1.21 21.54
C THR A 14 2.01 -0.16 20.44
N VAL A 15 2.13 -0.62 19.21
CA VAL A 15 2.43 0.25 18.09
C VAL A 15 1.48 0.05 16.91
N ARG A 16 1.39 1.10 16.09
CA ARG A 16 0.90 1.03 14.72
C ARG A 16 2.10 1.01 13.78
N HIS A 17 1.93 0.38 12.63
CA HIS A 17 2.88 0.41 11.54
C HIS A 17 2.30 1.26 10.41
N LEU A 18 2.88 2.44 10.21
CA LEU A 18 2.55 3.32 9.10
C LEU A 18 3.74 3.45 8.16
N GLU A 19 3.43 3.58 6.88
CA GLU A 19 4.44 3.76 5.85
C GLU A 19 3.99 4.80 4.83
N ILE A 20 4.97 5.47 4.21
CA ILE A 20 4.73 6.48 3.17
C ILE A 20 5.25 5.97 1.83
N GLN A 21 4.42 6.00 0.79
CA GLN A 21 4.87 5.74 -0.57
C GLN A 21 5.66 6.94 -1.09
N VAL A 22 6.90 6.72 -1.48
CA VAL A 22 7.84 7.75 -1.91
C VAL A 22 8.27 7.48 -3.35
N ILE A 23 8.44 8.56 -4.12
CA ILE A 23 8.82 8.51 -5.53
C ILE A 23 9.82 9.63 -5.80
N GLY A 24 10.87 9.32 -6.52
CA GLY A 24 11.89 10.29 -6.91
C GLY A 24 12.52 9.96 -8.26
N ASN A 25 13.21 10.95 -8.85
CA ASN A 25 14.00 10.77 -10.06
C ASN A 25 15.46 11.26 -9.90
N GLY A 26 15.91 11.39 -8.66
CA GLY A 26 17.21 11.94 -8.32
C GLY A 26 17.27 13.46 -8.18
N ASP A 27 16.34 14.21 -8.80
CA ASP A 27 16.28 15.68 -8.72
C ASP A 27 15.09 16.18 -7.90
N TRP A 28 14.00 15.45 -7.89
CA TRP A 28 12.82 15.71 -7.08
C TRP A 28 12.35 14.45 -6.35
N CYS A 29 11.63 14.67 -5.26
CA CYS A 29 10.97 13.62 -4.50
C CYS A 29 9.55 14.05 -4.15
N THR A 30 8.59 13.12 -4.18
CA THR A 30 7.19 13.32 -3.80
C THR A 30 6.64 12.07 -3.13
N THR A 31 5.45 12.19 -2.53
CA THR A 31 4.78 11.10 -1.82
C THR A 31 3.41 10.81 -2.42
N LEU A 32 2.91 9.59 -2.26
CA LEU A 32 1.56 9.15 -2.62
C LEU A 32 0.75 8.72 -1.39
N GLY A 33 0.79 9.55 -0.32
CA GLY A 33 0.11 9.26 0.93
C GLY A 33 0.75 8.12 1.71
N GLY A 34 0.05 7.72 2.77
CA GLY A 34 0.46 6.64 3.65
C GLY A 34 -0.42 5.41 3.54
N ARG A 35 0.08 4.34 4.15
CA ARG A 35 -0.67 3.10 4.39
C ARG A 35 -0.52 2.72 5.87
N ASP A 36 -1.62 2.30 6.48
CA ASP A 36 -1.64 1.68 7.80
C ASP A 36 -1.58 0.17 7.62
N CYS A 37 -0.46 -0.41 8.01
CA CYS A 37 -0.15 -1.83 7.90
C CYS A 37 -0.12 -2.51 9.28
N SER A 38 -0.86 -1.99 10.25
CA SER A 38 -0.82 -2.45 11.65
C SER A 38 -1.43 -3.83 11.86
N VAL A 39 -2.33 -4.27 10.97
CA VAL A 39 -2.95 -5.60 11.07
C VAL A 39 -2.01 -6.64 10.48
N GLN A 40 -1.26 -7.27 11.35
CA GLN A 40 -0.22 -8.24 11.00
C GLN A 40 -0.36 -9.52 11.82
N MET A 41 0.13 -10.64 11.29
CA MET A 41 0.25 -11.91 11.99
C MET A 41 1.48 -12.67 11.51
N ASN A 42 2.27 -13.22 12.43
CA ASN A 42 3.50 -13.93 12.11
C ASN A 42 4.43 -13.13 11.19
N GLU A 43 4.60 -11.83 11.49
CA GLU A 43 5.44 -10.89 10.72
C GLU A 43 4.95 -10.64 9.28
N GLN A 44 3.72 -11.03 8.95
CA GLN A 44 3.09 -10.78 7.66
C GLN A 44 1.96 -9.76 7.79
N LYS A 45 1.92 -8.80 6.89
CA LYS A 45 0.80 -7.87 6.75
C LYS A 45 -0.42 -8.64 6.27
N LEU A 46 -1.59 -8.39 6.85
CA LEU A 46 -2.87 -9.02 6.47
C LEU A 46 -3.82 -8.02 5.84
N LEU A 47 -3.85 -6.80 6.37
CA LEU A 47 -4.64 -5.69 5.85
C LEU A 47 -3.76 -4.45 5.76
N GLU A 48 -3.85 -3.75 4.65
CA GLU A 48 -3.21 -2.47 4.39
C GLU A 48 -4.27 -1.45 4.00
N VAL A 49 -4.33 -0.35 4.73
CA VAL A 49 -5.36 0.68 4.55
C VAL A 49 -4.73 2.00 4.20
N SER A 50 -5.27 2.68 3.20
CA SER A 50 -4.81 4.03 2.86
C SER A 50 -4.97 5.00 4.01
N VAL A 51 -4.00 5.90 4.15
CA VAL A 51 -4.05 7.05 5.06
C VAL A 51 -3.69 8.28 4.23
N THR A 52 -4.67 9.13 3.96
CA THR A 52 -4.51 10.31 3.11
C THR A 52 -4.86 11.59 3.88
N VAL A 53 -4.20 12.69 3.51
CA VAL A 53 -4.46 14.00 4.12
C VAL A 53 -5.91 14.43 3.89
N GLU A 54 -6.42 14.15 2.71
CA GLU A 54 -7.76 14.53 2.27
C GLU A 54 -8.83 13.76 3.07
N GLU A 55 -8.69 12.44 3.20
CA GLU A 55 -9.64 11.60 3.94
C GLU A 55 -9.66 11.96 5.43
N LEU A 56 -8.49 12.15 6.05
CA LEU A 56 -8.41 12.58 7.44
C LEU A 56 -9.03 13.96 7.66
N THR A 57 -8.82 14.90 6.72
CA THR A 57 -9.44 16.25 6.80
C THR A 57 -10.95 16.16 6.73
N GLU A 58 -11.49 15.40 5.77
CA GLU A 58 -12.93 15.16 5.62
C GLU A 58 -13.53 14.42 6.83
N ALA A 59 -12.80 13.46 7.41
CA ALA A 59 -13.24 12.77 8.63
C ALA A 59 -13.32 13.71 9.83
N ILE A 60 -12.35 14.62 9.98
CA ILE A 60 -12.36 15.66 11.02
C ILE A 60 -13.58 16.59 10.86
N GLU A 61 -13.92 16.95 9.63
CA GLU A 61 -15.09 17.82 9.36
C GLU A 61 -16.41 17.12 9.65
N ARG A 62 -16.49 15.81 9.38
CA ARG A 62 -17.71 15.00 9.54
C ARG A 62 -18.02 14.60 10.98
N THR A 63 -17.00 14.47 11.85
CA THR A 63 -17.22 13.97 13.21
C THR A 63 -17.63 15.06 14.18
N ASP A 64 -18.70 14.80 14.96
CA ASP A 64 -19.12 15.61 16.10
C ASP A 64 -18.49 15.13 17.43
N ASN A 65 -17.82 13.99 17.43
CA ASN A 65 -17.18 13.42 18.60
C ASN A 65 -15.82 14.10 18.86
N LYS A 66 -15.74 14.83 19.97
CA LYS A 66 -14.53 15.59 20.35
C LYS A 66 -13.30 14.71 20.53
N THR A 67 -13.46 13.51 21.07
CA THR A 67 -12.34 12.58 21.30
C THR A 67 -11.82 12.03 19.98
N GLU A 68 -12.73 11.60 19.11
CA GLU A 68 -12.41 11.14 17.77
C GLU A 68 -11.74 12.24 16.94
N ARG A 69 -12.31 13.45 16.94
CA ARG A 69 -11.72 14.62 16.27
C ARG A 69 -10.28 14.84 16.69
N LYS A 70 -10.00 14.82 17.99
CA LYS A 70 -8.64 15.02 18.51
C LYS A 70 -7.68 13.93 18.04
N THR A 71 -8.14 12.68 17.95
CA THR A 71 -7.34 11.56 17.42
C THR A 71 -7.03 11.78 15.94
N LEU A 72 -8.04 12.10 15.12
CA LEU A 72 -7.89 12.39 13.70
C LEU A 72 -6.96 13.58 13.42
N GLU A 73 -7.07 14.65 14.23
CA GLU A 73 -6.16 15.80 14.14
C GLU A 73 -4.70 15.41 14.44
N THR A 74 -4.50 14.52 15.41
CA THR A 74 -3.18 13.98 15.74
C THR A 74 -2.63 13.13 14.59
N ASP A 75 -3.45 12.24 14.03
CA ASP A 75 -3.08 11.40 12.90
C ASP A 75 -2.79 12.26 11.65
N LEU A 76 -3.58 13.28 11.37
CA LEU A 76 -3.37 14.20 10.25
C LEU A 76 -2.04 14.95 10.36
N LYS A 77 -1.74 15.46 11.57
CA LYS A 77 -0.49 16.16 11.84
C LYS A 77 0.70 15.20 11.61
N MET A 78 0.63 14.02 12.20
CA MET A 78 1.68 13.00 12.09
C MET A 78 1.89 12.56 10.64
N LEU A 79 0.82 12.32 9.88
CA LEU A 79 0.91 11.96 8.47
C LEU A 79 1.65 13.03 7.67
N LYS A 80 1.32 14.32 7.87
CA LYS A 80 1.99 15.43 7.19
C LYS A 80 3.49 15.49 7.53
N GLU A 81 3.84 15.31 8.80
CA GLU A 81 5.24 15.26 9.24
C GLU A 81 5.99 14.09 8.59
N MET A 82 5.37 12.90 8.56
CA MET A 82 5.97 11.73 7.90
C MET A 82 6.14 11.92 6.39
N GLU A 83 5.14 12.48 5.69
CA GLU A 83 5.25 12.74 4.24
C GLU A 83 6.39 13.75 3.94
N GLU A 84 6.52 14.80 4.76
CA GLU A 84 7.58 15.78 4.63
C GLU A 84 8.97 15.16 4.88
N GLU A 85 9.09 14.36 5.95
CA GLU A 85 10.34 13.67 6.28
C GLU A 85 10.73 12.65 5.21
N ALA A 86 9.77 11.85 4.73
CA ALA A 86 9.99 10.86 3.69
C ALA A 86 10.45 11.52 2.37
N SER A 87 9.82 12.62 1.98
CA SER A 87 10.21 13.39 0.78
C SER A 87 11.60 14.00 0.94
N ARG A 88 11.89 14.57 2.11
CA ARG A 88 13.21 15.17 2.42
C ARG A 88 14.31 14.10 2.46
N PHE A 89 14.03 12.95 3.08
CA PHE A 89 14.97 11.83 3.15
C PHE A 89 15.25 11.27 1.75
N GLY A 90 14.20 11.01 0.96
CA GLY A 90 14.35 10.54 -0.42
C GLY A 90 15.15 11.51 -1.29
N GLY A 91 14.89 12.83 -1.13
CA GLY A 91 15.67 13.88 -1.82
C GLY A 91 17.14 13.90 -1.39
N ALA A 92 17.42 13.75 -0.09
CA ALA A 92 18.78 13.78 0.45
C ALA A 92 19.66 12.59 -0.02
N VAL A 93 19.04 11.42 -0.24
CA VAL A 93 19.74 10.22 -0.75
C VAL A 93 19.70 10.14 -2.29
N GLY A 94 19.06 11.10 -2.97
CA GLY A 94 18.94 11.10 -4.43
C GLY A 94 18.10 9.92 -4.93
N LEU A 95 16.97 9.65 -4.29
CA LEU A 95 16.08 8.55 -4.68
C LEU A 95 15.73 8.65 -6.16
N ASP A 96 16.01 7.59 -6.90
CA ASP A 96 15.79 7.48 -8.34
C ASP A 96 14.97 6.22 -8.65
N SER A 97 13.77 6.20 -8.21
CA SER A 97 12.69 5.24 -8.46
C SER A 97 11.62 5.37 -7.37
N VAL A 98 10.97 4.24 -7.02
CA VAL A 98 9.97 4.14 -5.97
C VAL A 98 10.58 3.55 -4.69
N SER A 99 10.08 3.98 -3.56
CA SER A 99 10.49 3.49 -2.25
C SER A 99 9.34 3.62 -1.26
N THR A 100 9.47 2.93 -0.13
CA THR A 100 8.53 3.05 0.99
C THR A 100 9.30 3.42 2.26
N PHE A 101 8.87 4.50 2.91
CA PHE A 101 9.42 4.99 4.16
C PHE A 101 8.57 4.45 5.31
N GLU A 102 9.11 3.48 6.06
CA GLU A 102 8.37 2.75 7.10
C GLU A 102 8.64 3.32 8.49
N CYS A 103 7.58 3.45 9.29
CA CYS A 103 7.62 3.97 10.66
C CYS A 103 6.80 3.13 11.63
N ILE A 104 7.30 3.04 12.86
CA ILE A 104 6.52 2.64 14.04
C ILE A 104 5.89 3.88 14.68
N ILE A 105 4.60 3.78 15.02
CA ILE A 105 3.85 4.85 15.67
C ILE A 105 3.54 4.47 17.11
N ASP A 106 3.97 5.30 18.04
CA ASP A 106 3.66 5.21 19.47
C ASP A 106 2.94 6.49 19.92
N GLY A 107 1.63 6.40 20.09
CA GLY A 107 0.79 7.55 20.43
C GLY A 107 0.85 8.65 19.36
N ASN A 108 1.51 9.75 19.68
CA ASN A 108 1.67 10.92 18.80
C ASN A 108 3.10 11.06 18.24
N ARG A 109 3.91 10.00 18.33
CA ARG A 109 5.28 9.98 17.85
C ARG A 109 5.42 8.93 16.77
N HIS A 110 6.26 9.20 15.80
CA HIS A 110 6.69 8.22 14.81
C HIS A 110 8.20 8.02 14.90
N TYR A 111 8.62 6.80 14.63
CA TYR A 111 10.01 6.39 14.64
C TYR A 111 10.33 5.72 13.31
N PHE A 112 11.27 6.28 12.57
CA PHE A 112 11.75 5.68 11.34
C PHE A 112 12.31 4.28 11.59
N MET A 113 11.91 3.33 10.78
CA MET A 113 12.42 1.95 10.80
C MET A 113 13.40 1.74 9.66
N GLU A 114 12.89 1.81 8.45
CA GLU A 114 13.67 1.55 7.25
C GLU A 114 13.05 2.22 6.02
N MET A 115 13.83 2.25 4.94
CA MET A 115 13.36 2.67 3.63
C MET A 115 13.54 1.54 2.63
N ASN A 116 12.45 0.93 2.19
CA ASN A 116 12.45 -0.14 1.21
C ASN A 116 12.57 0.42 -0.20
N THR A 117 13.70 0.20 -0.87
CA THR A 117 14.01 0.73 -2.21
C THR A 117 13.51 -0.19 -3.34
N ARG A 118 12.29 -0.63 -3.24
CA ARG A 118 11.58 -1.50 -4.19
C ARG A 118 10.08 -1.21 -4.16
N VAL A 119 9.36 -1.66 -5.19
CA VAL A 119 7.90 -1.74 -5.11
C VAL A 119 7.50 -2.78 -4.05
N GLN A 120 6.49 -2.47 -3.27
CA GLN A 120 5.93 -3.40 -2.27
C GLN A 120 4.62 -4.01 -2.79
N VAL A 121 4.20 -5.10 -2.14
CA VAL A 121 2.97 -5.83 -2.50
C VAL A 121 1.76 -4.89 -2.46
N GLU A 122 1.66 -4.10 -1.41
CA GLU A 122 0.57 -3.16 -1.10
C GLU A 122 0.60 -1.83 -1.88
N HIS A 123 1.41 -1.70 -2.92
CA HIS A 123 1.53 -0.46 -3.70
C HIS A 123 0.20 -0.01 -4.31
N ARG A 124 -0.69 -0.97 -4.64
CA ARG A 124 -2.01 -0.70 -5.21
C ARG A 124 -2.90 0.14 -4.30
N VAL A 125 -2.75 0.04 -2.98
CA VAL A 125 -3.47 0.89 -2.02
C VAL A 125 -3.20 2.38 -2.29
N SER A 126 -1.94 2.74 -2.57
CA SER A 126 -1.60 4.14 -2.93
C SER A 126 -2.06 4.52 -4.33
N GLU A 127 -1.95 3.62 -5.33
CA GLU A 127 -2.39 3.87 -6.71
C GLU A 127 -3.90 4.12 -6.81
N LEU A 128 -4.70 3.46 -6.00
CA LEU A 128 -6.15 3.69 -5.98
C LEU A 128 -6.51 5.07 -5.43
N CYS A 129 -5.72 5.61 -4.49
CA CYS A 129 -5.98 6.92 -3.88
C CYS A 129 -5.40 8.08 -4.67
N TYR A 130 -4.32 7.87 -5.42
CA TYR A 130 -3.59 8.95 -6.10
C TYR A 130 -3.10 8.56 -7.47
N SER A 131 -3.03 9.56 -8.35
CA SER A 131 -2.27 9.56 -9.59
C SER A 131 -1.24 10.68 -9.59
N LEU A 132 -0.32 10.64 -10.54
CA LEU A 132 0.69 11.67 -10.75
C LEU A 132 0.51 12.30 -12.12
N ARG A 133 0.28 13.63 -12.15
CA ARG A 133 0.19 14.40 -13.37
C ARG A 133 1.52 15.06 -13.65
N PHE A 134 2.10 14.73 -14.78
CA PHE A 134 3.29 15.36 -15.34
C PHE A 134 2.88 16.42 -16.35
N THR A 135 3.40 17.64 -16.19
CA THR A 135 3.10 18.76 -17.06
C THR A 135 4.41 19.31 -17.62
N ASN A 136 4.46 19.51 -18.91
CA ASN A 136 5.60 20.14 -19.57
C ASN A 136 5.78 21.57 -19.04
N PRO A 137 6.95 21.93 -18.47
CA PRO A 137 7.17 23.28 -17.92
C PRO A 137 7.02 24.40 -18.96
N ASP A 138 7.27 24.10 -20.23
CA ASP A 138 7.24 25.07 -21.33
C ASP A 138 5.86 25.16 -22.02
N ASN A 139 4.99 24.18 -21.76
CA ASN A 139 3.64 24.10 -22.35
C ASN A 139 2.66 23.38 -21.41
N SER A 140 1.82 24.11 -20.71
CA SER A 140 0.86 23.59 -19.75
C SER A 140 -0.21 22.65 -20.35
N ASP A 141 -0.45 22.75 -21.66
CA ASP A 141 -1.41 21.88 -22.38
C ASP A 141 -0.81 20.50 -22.69
N ASP A 142 0.52 20.40 -22.65
CA ASP A 142 1.25 19.14 -22.81
C ASP A 142 1.43 18.47 -21.45
N SER A 143 0.49 17.61 -21.11
CA SER A 143 0.49 16.87 -19.84
C SER A 143 -0.03 15.46 -20.01
N PHE A 144 0.41 14.56 -19.12
CA PHE A 144 -0.10 13.20 -19.02
C PHE A 144 -0.20 12.77 -17.54
N THR A 145 -1.08 11.83 -17.27
CA THR A 145 -1.30 11.30 -15.92
C THR A 145 -0.88 9.83 -15.86
N VAL A 146 -0.24 9.44 -14.77
CA VAL A 146 0.18 8.08 -14.47
C VAL A 146 -0.51 7.66 -13.18
N ASP A 147 -1.21 6.53 -13.22
CA ASP A 147 -1.94 5.96 -12.10
C ASP A 147 -1.44 4.57 -11.67
N SER A 148 -0.38 4.09 -12.30
CA SER A 148 0.31 2.86 -11.93
C SER A 148 1.74 3.13 -11.49
N ILE A 149 2.12 2.64 -10.31
CA ILE A 149 3.50 2.74 -9.81
C ILE A 149 4.46 1.93 -10.69
N VAL A 150 4.02 0.80 -11.24
CA VAL A 150 4.85 -0.01 -12.14
C VAL A 150 5.11 0.72 -13.46
N GLU A 151 4.09 1.35 -14.06
CA GLU A 151 4.28 2.22 -15.23
C GLU A 151 5.23 3.37 -14.92
N LEU A 152 5.04 4.01 -13.76
CA LEU A 152 5.90 5.09 -13.29
C LEU A 152 7.37 4.65 -13.17
N MET A 153 7.64 3.46 -12.65
CA MET A 153 9.01 2.91 -12.58
C MET A 153 9.63 2.78 -13.97
N VAL A 154 8.87 2.32 -14.96
CA VAL A 154 9.33 2.23 -16.36
C VAL A 154 9.62 3.62 -16.94
N LEU A 155 8.75 4.59 -16.70
CA LEU A 155 8.93 5.96 -17.15
C LEU A 155 10.16 6.62 -16.51
N LEU A 156 10.35 6.43 -15.19
CA LEU A 156 11.53 6.91 -14.47
C LEU A 156 12.81 6.28 -15.01
N ALA A 157 12.83 4.96 -15.20
CA ALA A 157 13.99 4.26 -15.77
C ALA A 157 14.32 4.75 -17.19
N ARG A 158 13.31 5.07 -18.01
CA ARG A 158 13.49 5.50 -19.38
C ARG A 158 13.86 6.98 -19.52
N HIS A 159 13.26 7.84 -18.70
CA HIS A 159 13.34 9.30 -18.86
C HIS A 159 14.17 9.96 -17.76
N GLY A 160 14.21 9.38 -16.54
CA GLY A 160 15.01 9.86 -15.42
C GLY A 160 14.74 11.34 -15.11
N LYS A 161 15.80 12.11 -15.03
CA LYS A 161 15.77 13.54 -14.71
C LYS A 161 15.06 14.44 -15.73
N ARG A 162 14.70 13.92 -16.91
CA ARG A 162 13.91 14.68 -17.90
C ARG A 162 12.44 14.80 -17.53
N LEU A 163 11.95 13.96 -16.61
CA LEU A 163 10.60 14.08 -16.11
C LEU A 163 10.52 15.23 -15.11
N PRO A 164 9.64 16.23 -15.32
CA PRO A 164 9.40 17.28 -14.35
C PRO A 164 8.81 16.73 -13.07
N LYS A 165 8.88 17.49 -11.97
CA LYS A 165 8.19 17.10 -10.74
C LYS A 165 6.68 17.06 -10.99
N PRO A 166 6.00 15.91 -10.73
CA PRO A 166 4.57 15.80 -10.97
C PRO A 166 3.75 16.48 -9.87
N ALA A 167 2.50 16.78 -10.20
CA ALA A 167 1.45 17.07 -9.23
C ALA A 167 0.77 15.77 -8.81
N ARG A 168 0.50 15.63 -7.51
CA ARG A 168 -0.33 14.55 -6.97
C ARG A 168 -1.80 14.91 -7.16
N GLU A 169 -2.56 14.04 -7.78
CA GLU A 169 -4.01 14.19 -8.01
C GLU A 169 -4.76 13.09 -7.26
N ARG A 170 -5.81 13.49 -6.54
CA ARG A 170 -6.67 12.54 -5.81
C ARG A 170 -7.52 11.74 -6.77
N ARG A 171 -7.68 10.45 -6.48
CA ARG A 171 -8.59 9.51 -7.13
C ARG A 171 -9.67 9.06 -6.15
N GLU A 172 -9.52 7.89 -5.55
CA GLU A 172 -10.47 7.39 -4.55
C GLU A 172 -10.22 8.00 -3.17
N PRO A 173 -11.26 8.27 -2.38
CA PRO A 173 -11.11 8.80 -1.03
C PRO A 173 -10.34 7.87 -0.10
N ALA A 174 -10.60 6.57 -0.16
CA ALA A 174 -9.93 5.55 0.61
C ALA A 174 -9.87 4.23 -0.15
N SER A 175 -8.86 3.42 0.17
CA SER A 175 -8.66 2.08 -0.36
C SER A 175 -8.16 1.14 0.74
N LEU A 176 -8.40 -0.15 0.54
CA LEU A 176 -7.96 -1.20 1.44
C LEU A 176 -7.57 -2.42 0.63
N GLU A 177 -6.46 -3.05 1.02
CA GLU A 177 -6.00 -4.34 0.52
C GLU A 177 -6.10 -5.39 1.61
N ALA A 178 -6.55 -6.58 1.27
CA ALA A 178 -6.51 -7.78 2.10
C ALA A 178 -5.71 -8.87 1.40
N ARG A 179 -4.74 -9.44 2.10
CA ARG A 179 -3.96 -10.56 1.57
C ARG A 179 -4.64 -11.88 1.85
N MET A 180 -4.89 -12.64 0.79
CA MET A 180 -5.35 -14.02 0.89
C MET A 180 -4.13 -14.93 1.02
N ASN A 181 -3.96 -15.54 2.19
CA ASN A 181 -2.81 -16.38 2.46
C ASN A 181 -3.20 -17.85 2.65
N ALA A 182 -2.41 -18.76 2.09
CA ALA A 182 -2.52 -20.19 2.38
C ALA A 182 -1.90 -20.47 3.75
N THR A 183 -2.73 -20.73 4.75
CA THR A 183 -2.29 -20.98 6.12
C THR A 183 -2.88 -22.27 6.67
N ASP A 184 -2.22 -22.85 7.66
CA ASP A 184 -2.81 -23.90 8.47
C ASP A 184 -3.85 -23.32 9.47
N PRO A 185 -4.60 -24.14 10.22
CA PRO A 185 -5.56 -23.67 11.21
C PRO A 185 -4.95 -22.81 12.33
N ALA A 186 -3.63 -22.84 12.51
CA ALA A 186 -2.90 -22.00 13.46
C ALA A 186 -2.37 -20.72 12.80
N LEU A 187 -2.80 -20.42 11.57
CA LEU A 187 -2.42 -19.26 10.75
C LEU A 187 -0.92 -19.20 10.42
N LYS A 188 -0.23 -20.34 10.46
CA LYS A 188 1.15 -20.44 9.99
C LYS A 188 1.15 -20.68 8.49
N PRO A 189 2.16 -20.15 7.75
CA PRO A 189 2.30 -20.41 6.34
C PRO A 189 2.24 -21.91 6.05
N HIS A 190 1.36 -22.30 5.14
CA HIS A 190 1.14 -23.71 4.79
C HIS A 190 1.89 -24.04 3.50
N ALA A 191 2.69 -25.09 3.54
CA ALA A 191 3.42 -25.57 2.39
C ALA A 191 2.57 -26.57 1.60
N GLY A 192 2.03 -26.12 0.50
CA GLY A 192 1.40 -27.01 -0.47
C GLY A 192 -0.12 -27.12 -0.36
N GLY A 193 -0.70 -27.50 -1.45
CA GLY A 193 -2.13 -27.66 -1.67
C GLY A 193 -2.48 -27.39 -3.13
N VAL A 194 -3.74 -27.59 -3.47
CA VAL A 194 -4.29 -27.32 -4.79
C VAL A 194 -5.56 -26.54 -4.61
N ILE A 195 -5.63 -25.34 -5.20
CA ILE A 195 -6.89 -24.60 -5.31
C ILE A 195 -7.68 -25.25 -6.44
N THR A 196 -8.84 -25.76 -6.10
CA THR A 196 -9.72 -26.47 -7.04
C THR A 196 -10.97 -25.67 -7.40
N GLN A 197 -11.25 -24.63 -6.64
CA GLN A 197 -12.36 -23.72 -6.84
C GLN A 197 -11.96 -22.31 -6.43
N TRP A 198 -12.40 -21.31 -7.17
CA TRP A 198 -12.23 -19.90 -6.85
C TRP A 198 -13.49 -19.18 -7.29
N SER A 199 -14.09 -18.40 -6.40
CA SER A 199 -15.26 -17.60 -6.74
C SER A 199 -14.92 -16.49 -7.74
N ASP A 200 -15.88 -16.12 -8.57
CA ASP A 200 -15.79 -14.89 -9.36
C ASP A 200 -15.60 -13.67 -8.45
N THR A 201 -15.14 -12.57 -9.02
CA THR A 201 -15.00 -11.30 -8.30
C THR A 201 -16.36 -10.83 -7.77
N ILE A 202 -16.37 -10.37 -6.54
CA ILE A 202 -17.55 -9.79 -5.88
C ILE A 202 -17.73 -8.33 -6.35
N GLU A 203 -18.95 -7.82 -6.32
CA GLU A 203 -19.23 -6.43 -6.67
C GLU A 203 -18.37 -5.47 -5.82
N GLY A 204 -17.64 -4.55 -6.48
CA GLY A 204 -16.72 -3.61 -5.83
C GLY A 204 -15.36 -4.20 -5.46
N GLU A 205 -15.11 -5.47 -5.79
CA GLU A 205 -13.79 -6.09 -5.62
C GLU A 205 -12.88 -5.77 -6.80
N ILE A 206 -11.65 -5.38 -6.47
CA ILE A 206 -10.52 -5.38 -7.39
C ILE A 206 -9.63 -6.54 -6.96
N ARG A 207 -9.38 -7.49 -7.86
CA ARG A 207 -8.59 -8.68 -7.56
C ARG A 207 -7.29 -8.64 -8.34
N ASP A 208 -6.18 -8.74 -7.60
CA ASP A 208 -4.86 -9.00 -8.17
C ASP A 208 -4.46 -10.43 -7.84
N ASP A 209 -4.66 -11.31 -8.80
CA ASP A 209 -4.27 -12.71 -8.66
C ASP A 209 -2.77 -12.85 -8.79
N GLN A 210 -2.16 -13.53 -7.84
CA GLN A 210 -0.73 -13.82 -7.83
C GLN A 210 -0.41 -15.03 -8.74
N GLY A 211 -0.88 -14.95 -9.99
CA GLY A 211 -0.69 -16.00 -10.98
C GLY A 211 -1.69 -17.16 -10.89
N ILE A 212 -2.79 -17.00 -10.16
CA ILE A 212 -3.86 -17.98 -10.13
C ILE A 212 -4.78 -17.76 -11.32
N CYS A 213 -4.66 -18.60 -12.31
CA CYS A 213 -5.63 -18.68 -13.39
C CYS A 213 -6.31 -20.05 -13.32
N LEU A 214 -7.52 -20.11 -12.77
CA LEU A 214 -8.30 -21.35 -12.74
C LEU A 214 -9.02 -21.60 -14.05
N HIS A 215 -9.32 -20.56 -14.81
CA HIS A 215 -10.01 -20.63 -16.10
C HIS A 215 -9.23 -19.82 -17.14
N ASN A 216 -8.85 -20.47 -18.22
CA ASN A 216 -8.30 -19.81 -19.39
C ASN A 216 -9.43 -19.47 -20.35
N PRO A 217 -9.81 -18.18 -20.54
CA PRO A 217 -10.91 -17.80 -21.39
C PRO A 217 -10.70 -18.12 -22.88
N ASP A 218 -9.45 -18.26 -23.33
CA ASP A 218 -9.13 -18.56 -24.72
C ASP A 218 -9.28 -20.04 -25.06
N THR A 219 -9.11 -20.90 -24.07
CA THR A 219 -9.13 -22.37 -24.28
C THR A 219 -10.27 -23.06 -23.54
N ASP A 220 -11.01 -22.35 -22.72
CA ASP A 220 -12.06 -22.87 -21.82
C ASP A 220 -11.58 -24.02 -20.91
N VAL A 221 -10.29 -24.01 -20.56
CA VAL A 221 -9.67 -25.05 -19.75
C VAL A 221 -9.51 -24.54 -18.31
N PHE A 222 -10.03 -25.32 -17.35
CA PHE A 222 -9.74 -25.11 -15.93
C PHE A 222 -8.37 -25.64 -15.59
N MET A 223 -7.53 -24.78 -15.01
CA MET A 223 -6.23 -25.15 -14.50
C MET A 223 -6.29 -25.26 -12.97
N LYS A 224 -5.76 -26.36 -12.45
CA LYS A 224 -5.54 -26.51 -11.01
C LYS A 224 -4.28 -25.78 -10.61
N TYR A 225 -4.40 -24.88 -9.66
CA TYR A 225 -3.24 -24.18 -9.13
C TYR A 225 -2.64 -24.91 -7.93
N HIS A 226 -1.35 -25.25 -8.04
CA HIS A 226 -0.58 -25.77 -6.93
C HIS A 226 0.03 -24.62 -6.14
N LEU A 227 -0.27 -24.57 -4.84
CA LEU A 227 0.33 -23.58 -3.94
C LEU A 227 1.82 -23.85 -3.80
N ALA A 228 2.65 -22.86 -4.16
CA ALA A 228 4.09 -22.91 -3.98
C ALA A 228 4.44 -22.63 -2.52
N GLY A 229 4.63 -23.67 -1.73
CA GLY A 229 4.86 -23.56 -0.28
C GLY A 229 6.25 -23.10 0.15
N ALA A 230 7.17 -22.77 -0.79
CA ALA A 230 8.57 -22.59 -0.44
C ALA A 230 8.96 -21.16 -0.02
N TYR A 231 8.21 -20.13 -0.43
CA TYR A 231 8.65 -18.72 -0.28
C TYR A 231 7.58 -17.77 0.24
N ASP A 232 6.34 -17.90 -0.18
CA ASP A 232 5.26 -17.01 0.21
C ASP A 232 3.95 -17.78 0.29
N SER A 233 3.12 -17.44 1.27
CA SER A 233 1.78 -17.99 1.43
C SER A 233 0.73 -17.21 0.65
N ASN A 234 1.08 -16.08 0.04
CA ASN A 234 0.13 -15.20 -0.62
C ASN A 234 -0.48 -15.87 -1.86
N ILE A 235 -1.80 -15.92 -1.89
CA ILE A 235 -2.59 -16.50 -3.00
C ILE A 235 -3.06 -15.39 -3.92
N ALA A 236 -3.64 -14.33 -3.34
CA ALA A 236 -4.19 -13.19 -4.06
C ALA A 236 -4.28 -11.96 -3.16
N LEU A 237 -4.40 -10.81 -3.79
CA LEU A 237 -4.70 -9.52 -3.16
C LEU A 237 -6.11 -9.12 -3.52
N LEU A 238 -6.94 -8.88 -2.51
CA LEU A 238 -8.28 -8.36 -2.69
C LEU A 238 -8.26 -6.89 -2.29
N LEU A 239 -8.71 -6.02 -3.18
CA LEU A 239 -8.73 -4.59 -2.93
C LEU A 239 -10.17 -4.07 -2.98
N SER A 240 -10.45 -3.06 -2.19
CA SER A 240 -11.71 -2.31 -2.18
C SER A 240 -11.43 -0.83 -2.05
N THR A 241 -12.38 -0.01 -2.53
CA THR A 241 -12.41 1.44 -2.34
C THR A 241 -13.68 1.86 -1.64
N GLY A 242 -13.73 3.09 -1.16
CA GLY A 242 -14.92 3.65 -0.53
C GLY A 242 -14.81 5.16 -0.34
N GLY A 243 -15.91 5.81 0.01
CA GLY A 243 -15.97 7.24 0.34
C GLY A 243 -15.25 7.62 1.63
N GLY A 244 -14.61 6.65 2.28
CA GLY A 244 -13.78 6.78 3.47
C GLY A 244 -13.38 5.42 4.00
N ARG A 245 -12.51 5.40 5.03
CA ARG A 245 -11.98 4.15 5.62
C ARG A 245 -13.10 3.18 6.07
N ALA A 246 -14.16 3.70 6.70
CA ALA A 246 -15.26 2.88 7.20
C ALA A 246 -15.98 2.12 6.07
N GLU A 247 -16.22 2.77 4.93
CA GLU A 247 -16.83 2.14 3.77
C GLU A 247 -15.90 1.12 3.13
N SER A 248 -14.61 1.43 3.00
CA SER A 248 -13.61 0.47 2.47
C SER A 248 -13.54 -0.79 3.32
N TYR A 249 -13.59 -0.66 4.66
CA TYR A 249 -13.67 -1.82 5.55
C TYR A 249 -14.98 -2.60 5.41
N ALA A 250 -16.13 -1.91 5.29
CA ALA A 250 -17.42 -2.57 5.12
C ALA A 250 -17.48 -3.35 3.79
N GLN A 251 -16.98 -2.75 2.72
CA GLN A 251 -16.89 -3.38 1.40
C GLN A 251 -15.97 -4.61 1.44
N MET A 252 -14.78 -4.48 2.03
CA MET A 252 -13.85 -5.61 2.18
C MET A 252 -14.43 -6.73 3.02
N ALA A 253 -15.13 -6.41 4.10
CA ALA A 253 -15.79 -7.43 4.92
C ALA A 253 -16.85 -8.21 4.13
N GLU A 254 -17.55 -7.56 3.21
CA GLU A 254 -18.53 -8.21 2.33
C GLU A 254 -17.84 -9.09 1.27
N ILE A 255 -16.78 -8.57 0.65
CA ILE A 255 -15.93 -9.32 -0.29
C ILE A 255 -15.43 -10.61 0.37
N LEU A 256 -14.82 -10.51 1.56
CA LEU A 256 -14.27 -11.67 2.27
C LEU A 256 -15.35 -12.69 2.69
N ARG A 257 -16.58 -12.25 3.03
CA ARG A 257 -17.67 -13.16 3.35
C ARG A 257 -18.16 -13.96 2.15
N GLN A 258 -18.14 -13.37 0.97
CA GLN A 258 -18.64 -13.99 -0.26
C GLN A 258 -17.57 -14.79 -1.01
N THR A 259 -16.30 -14.46 -0.83
CA THR A 259 -15.19 -15.20 -1.45
C THR A 259 -15.19 -16.67 -1.01
N ARG A 260 -15.02 -17.57 -1.97
CA ARG A 260 -14.94 -19.03 -1.77
C ARG A 260 -13.68 -19.56 -2.43
N LEU A 261 -12.99 -20.42 -1.70
CA LEU A 261 -11.81 -21.19 -2.11
C LEU A 261 -12.09 -22.68 -2.00
#